data_5fd5296e574837d7bf2f1c924b738bc6
#
_entry.id   5fd5296e574837d7bf2f1c924b738bc6
#
_cell.length_a   1.000
_cell.length_b   1.000
_cell.length_c   1.000
_cell.angle_alpha   90.00
_cell.angle_beta   90.00
_cell.angle_gamma   90.00
#
_symmetry.space_group_name_H-M   'P 1'
#
loop_
_entity.id
_entity.type
_entity.pdbx_description
1 polymer ?
#
loop_
_entity_poly.entity_id
_entity_poly.type
_entity_poly.pdbx_seq_one_letter_code
_entity_poly.pdbx_strand_id
1 'polypeptide(L)'
;MFNNLDSKLTKRFKVKKYFSNPFMCGIFEVMKITEQIKEPIAYEMELFEKKFQLAMSSKVALLNRITHYIVNRKGKQMRPMFVFLTAKMISGGTVNDRTYRGASVIELIHTATLVHDDVVDDSNKRRGFFSINALWKNKIGVLVGDFLLSKGLLLSIDNNDFDLLKIISIAVKEMSEGELLQLEKARKLDITEDIYYEIIRQKTATLIAACCSLGACAVAPEKAKTIEKMRKFGELIGMAFQIKDDLFDYTDAKIGKPTGIDIKEQKMTLPL
;
A
#
# COMPACT_ATOMS: atom_id res chain seq x y z
N MET A 1 54.15 1.88 -11.56
CA MET A 1 53.29 1.24 -10.58
C MET A 1 51.85 1.77 -10.71
N PHE A 2 51.32 1.74 -11.94
CA PHE A 2 49.96 2.18 -12.29
C PHE A 2 49.45 1.36 -13.47
N ASN A 3 49.15 0.07 -13.27
CA ASN A 3 48.57 -0.77 -14.34
C ASN A 3 47.76 -1.94 -13.77
N ASN A 4 46.85 -1.69 -12.83
CA ASN A 4 45.96 -2.77 -12.32
C ASN A 4 44.59 -2.31 -11.80
N LEU A 5 44.09 -1.16 -12.29
CA LEU A 5 42.75 -0.67 -11.91
C LEU A 5 41.71 -0.77 -13.03
N ASP A 6 42.11 -1.10 -14.26
CA ASP A 6 41.21 -1.08 -15.44
C ASP A 6 40.50 -2.41 -15.74
N SER A 7 40.89 -3.52 -15.14
CA SER A 7 40.31 -4.84 -15.45
C SER A 7 39.01 -5.17 -14.70
N LYS A 8 38.68 -4.40 -13.68
CA LYS A 8 37.41 -4.58 -12.91
C LYS A 8 36.26 -3.68 -13.39
N LEU A 9 36.55 -2.62 -14.11
CA LEU A 9 35.55 -1.71 -14.69
C LEU A 9 34.98 -2.19 -16.03
N THR A 10 35.75 -2.96 -16.78
CA THR A 10 35.36 -3.44 -18.12
C THR A 10 34.41 -4.63 -18.11
N LYS A 11 34.26 -5.34 -17.00
CA LYS A 11 33.25 -6.42 -16.86
C LYS A 11 31.83 -5.91 -16.60
N ARG A 12 31.65 -4.64 -16.28
CA ARG A 12 30.34 -4.02 -15.98
C ARG A 12 29.61 -3.46 -17.22
N PHE A 13 30.28 -3.43 -18.38
CA PHE A 13 29.76 -2.80 -19.61
C PHE A 13 29.44 -3.75 -20.78
N LYS A 14 29.36 -5.07 -20.56
CA LYS A 14 28.92 -6.00 -21.62
C LYS A 14 27.39 -6.20 -21.73
N VAL A 15 26.59 -5.43 -21.03
CA VAL A 15 25.11 -5.49 -21.07
C VAL A 15 24.52 -4.58 -22.16
N LYS A 16 25.34 -3.80 -22.89
CA LYS A 16 24.86 -2.77 -23.83
C LYS A 16 24.33 -3.28 -25.18
N LYS A 17 24.25 -4.58 -25.41
CA LYS A 17 23.88 -5.15 -26.73
C LYS A 17 22.51 -5.83 -26.81
N TYR A 18 21.70 -5.80 -25.74
CA TYR A 18 20.38 -6.45 -25.71
C TYR A 18 19.19 -5.49 -25.50
N PHE A 19 19.42 -4.16 -25.55
CA PHE A 19 18.37 -3.17 -25.27
C PHE A 19 17.99 -2.37 -26.52
N SER A 20 17.34 -3.05 -27.48
CA SER A 20 16.61 -2.37 -28.55
C SER A 20 15.08 -2.39 -28.35
N ASN A 21 14.60 -2.74 -27.14
CA ASN A 21 13.19 -2.76 -26.84
C ASN A 21 12.83 -1.56 -25.93
N PRO A 22 12.07 -0.56 -26.43
CA PRO A 22 11.70 0.64 -25.64
C PRO A 22 10.91 0.31 -24.37
N PHE A 23 10.30 -0.88 -24.31
CA PHE A 23 9.56 -1.37 -23.15
C PHE A 23 10.48 -1.72 -21.96
N MET A 24 11.68 -2.22 -22.21
CA MET A 24 12.66 -2.52 -21.16
C MET A 24 13.31 -1.26 -20.59
N CYS A 25 13.46 -0.21 -21.39
CA CYS A 25 14.01 1.08 -20.94
C CYS A 25 13.10 1.73 -19.89
N GLY A 26 11.78 1.72 -20.11
CA GLY A 26 10.79 2.26 -19.14
C GLY A 26 10.76 1.50 -17.81
N ILE A 27 10.91 0.17 -17.82
CA ILE A 27 10.97 -0.64 -16.59
C ILE A 27 12.23 -0.34 -15.77
N PHE A 28 13.38 -0.17 -16.42
CA PHE A 28 14.64 0.18 -15.73
C PHE A 28 14.61 1.60 -15.15
N GLU A 29 13.97 2.54 -15.83
CA GLU A 29 13.83 3.91 -15.36
C GLU A 29 12.88 4.00 -14.15
N VAL A 30 11.77 3.27 -14.17
CA VAL A 30 10.85 3.14 -13.02
C VAL A 30 11.51 2.44 -11.83
N MET A 31 12.33 1.41 -12.04
CA MET A 31 13.11 0.79 -10.97
C MET A 31 14.11 1.78 -10.35
N LYS A 32 14.82 2.58 -11.14
CA LYS A 32 15.72 3.62 -10.64
C LYS A 32 15.00 4.67 -9.78
N ILE A 33 13.85 5.16 -10.22
CA ILE A 33 13.06 6.14 -9.45
C ILE A 33 12.58 5.54 -8.12
N THR A 34 12.08 4.30 -8.13
CA THR A 34 11.63 3.63 -6.90
C THR A 34 12.80 3.40 -5.93
N GLU A 35 14.00 3.09 -6.43
CA GLU A 35 15.20 2.94 -5.61
C GLU A 35 15.64 4.27 -5.00
N GLN A 36 15.62 5.35 -5.78
CA GLN A 36 15.91 6.72 -5.29
C GLN A 36 14.94 7.16 -4.20
N ILE A 37 13.63 6.86 -4.35
CA ILE A 37 12.63 7.15 -3.33
C ILE A 37 12.86 6.35 -2.05
N LYS A 38 13.35 5.11 -2.16
CA LYS A 38 13.63 4.23 -1.01
C LYS A 38 14.94 4.55 -0.30
N GLU A 39 15.91 5.09 -1.00
CA GLU A 39 17.26 5.34 -0.46
C GLU A 39 17.25 6.05 0.91
N PRO A 40 16.54 7.19 1.10
CA PRO A 40 16.54 7.90 2.37
C PRO A 40 15.87 7.14 3.53
N ILE A 41 15.15 6.06 3.26
CA ILE A 41 14.42 5.25 4.26
C ILE A 41 14.81 3.76 4.21
N ALA A 42 15.91 3.41 3.57
CA ALA A 42 16.30 2.00 3.37
C ALA A 42 16.50 1.26 4.70
N TYR A 43 17.16 1.89 5.65
CA TYR A 43 17.38 1.33 7.00
C TYR A 43 16.05 1.14 7.75
N GLU A 44 15.18 2.14 7.70
CA GLU A 44 13.88 2.09 8.36
C GLU A 44 12.99 1.00 7.78
N MET A 45 13.01 0.82 6.47
CA MET A 45 12.25 -0.24 5.79
C MET A 45 12.74 -1.63 6.17
N GLU A 46 14.06 -1.84 6.30
CA GLU A 46 14.62 -3.13 6.74
C GLU A 46 14.23 -3.44 8.19
N LEU A 47 14.35 -2.46 9.10
CA LEU A 47 13.96 -2.62 10.49
C LEU A 47 12.46 -2.80 10.65
N PHE A 48 11.66 -2.08 9.85
CA PHE A 48 10.21 -2.24 9.79
C PHE A 48 9.81 -3.68 9.45
N GLU A 49 10.44 -4.29 8.44
CA GLU A 49 10.13 -5.67 8.07
C GLU A 49 10.27 -6.65 9.23
N LYS A 50 11.36 -6.52 10.01
CA LYS A 50 11.59 -7.35 11.18
C LYS A 50 10.51 -7.13 12.25
N LYS A 51 10.19 -5.86 12.56
CA LYS A 51 9.14 -5.49 13.53
C LYS A 51 7.77 -5.95 13.08
N PHE A 52 7.44 -5.81 11.80
CA PHE A 52 6.16 -6.21 11.21
C PHE A 52 5.94 -7.73 11.25
N GLN A 53 6.98 -8.52 10.94
CA GLN A 53 6.91 -9.99 11.07
C GLN A 53 6.62 -10.42 12.50
N LEU A 54 7.26 -9.78 13.48
CA LEU A 54 6.99 -10.05 14.90
C LEU A 54 5.55 -9.68 15.30
N ALA A 55 5.04 -8.54 14.81
CA ALA A 55 3.68 -8.10 15.08
C ALA A 55 2.63 -9.11 14.55
N MET A 56 2.91 -9.79 13.44
CA MET A 56 2.03 -10.80 12.84
C MET A 56 2.12 -12.17 13.51
N SER A 57 3.01 -12.40 14.46
CA SER A 57 3.22 -13.71 15.08
C SER A 57 2.04 -14.14 15.96
N SER A 58 1.79 -15.45 16.03
CA SER A 58 0.75 -16.07 16.84
C SER A 58 1.22 -17.37 17.47
N LYS A 59 0.58 -17.81 18.56
CA LYS A 59 0.78 -19.13 19.16
C LYS A 59 0.08 -20.25 18.37
N VAL A 60 -0.85 -19.90 17.46
CA VAL A 60 -1.60 -20.87 16.65
C VAL A 60 -0.79 -21.22 15.39
N ALA A 61 -0.39 -22.47 15.25
CA ALA A 61 0.48 -22.92 14.15
C ALA A 61 -0.10 -22.67 12.75
N LEU A 62 -1.42 -22.86 12.55
CA LEU A 62 -2.08 -22.57 11.29
C LEU A 62 -1.98 -21.08 10.95
N LEU A 63 -2.24 -20.22 11.93
CA LEU A 63 -2.20 -18.77 11.74
C LEU A 63 -0.78 -18.30 11.41
N ASN A 64 0.26 -18.81 12.08
CA ASN A 64 1.65 -18.53 11.72
C ASN A 64 2.00 -18.96 10.29
N ARG A 65 1.49 -20.10 9.82
CA ARG A 65 1.69 -20.54 8.43
C ARG A 65 1.06 -19.55 7.46
N ILE A 66 -0.14 -19.06 7.74
CA ILE A 66 -0.86 -18.12 6.89
C ILE A 66 -0.18 -16.75 6.90
N THR A 67 0.18 -16.21 8.07
CA THR A 67 0.87 -14.93 8.17
C THR A 67 2.24 -14.96 7.49
N HIS A 68 2.98 -16.08 7.60
CA HIS A 68 4.22 -16.28 6.86
C HIS A 68 3.98 -16.29 5.33
N TYR A 69 2.90 -16.94 4.87
CA TYR A 69 2.50 -16.89 3.46
C TYR A 69 2.23 -15.47 2.98
N ILE A 70 1.51 -14.66 3.77
CA ILE A 70 1.22 -13.25 3.46
C ILE A 70 2.51 -12.43 3.37
N VAL A 71 3.39 -12.52 4.38
CA VAL A 71 4.64 -11.74 4.44
C VAL A 71 5.56 -12.05 3.26
N ASN A 72 5.67 -13.31 2.86
CA ASN A 72 6.53 -13.70 1.73
C ASN A 72 5.99 -13.25 0.36
N ARG A 73 4.73 -12.80 0.28
CA ARG A 73 4.07 -12.31 -0.94
C ARG A 73 3.67 -10.84 -0.87
N LYS A 74 4.35 -10.11 0.00
CA LYS A 74 4.17 -8.66 0.14
C LYS A 74 4.41 -7.93 -1.18
N GLY A 75 3.71 -6.81 -1.36
CA GLY A 75 3.93 -5.92 -2.51
C GLY A 75 5.11 -4.97 -2.28
N LYS A 76 5.07 -3.83 -2.97
CA LYS A 76 6.09 -2.79 -2.90
C LYS A 76 6.17 -2.05 -1.56
N GLN A 77 5.27 -2.32 -0.62
CA GLN A 77 5.16 -1.69 0.71
C GLN A 77 5.13 -0.15 0.64
N MET A 78 4.36 0.38 -0.31
CA MET A 78 4.25 1.83 -0.52
C MET A 78 3.73 2.58 0.71
N ARG A 79 2.82 1.97 1.49
CA ARG A 79 2.21 2.62 2.66
C ARG A 79 3.20 2.88 3.78
N PRO A 80 3.98 1.91 4.26
CA PRO A 80 5.09 2.17 5.18
C PRO A 80 6.08 3.21 4.64
N MET A 81 6.38 3.20 3.33
CA MET A 81 7.25 4.21 2.72
C MET A 81 6.70 5.63 2.92
N PHE A 82 5.39 5.86 2.67
CA PHE A 82 4.77 7.16 2.91
C PHE A 82 4.86 7.59 4.37
N VAL A 83 4.66 6.66 5.32
CA VAL A 83 4.80 6.95 6.75
C VAL A 83 6.23 7.40 7.07
N PHE A 84 7.25 6.64 6.66
CA PHE A 84 8.65 6.96 6.97
C PHE A 84 9.14 8.23 6.27
N LEU A 85 8.82 8.42 4.99
CA LEU A 85 9.21 9.61 4.24
C LEU A 85 8.60 10.87 4.86
N THR A 86 7.32 10.82 5.22
CA THR A 86 6.65 11.95 5.86
C THR A 86 7.23 12.22 7.26
N ALA A 87 7.47 11.17 8.06
CA ALA A 87 8.09 11.33 9.37
C ALA A 87 9.47 12.00 9.26
N LYS A 88 10.35 11.52 8.38
CA LYS A 88 11.68 12.11 8.16
C LYS A 88 11.59 13.57 7.66
N MET A 89 10.69 13.84 6.74
CA MET A 89 10.49 15.20 6.23
C MET A 89 10.08 16.18 7.34
N ILE A 90 9.20 15.77 8.24
CA ILE A 90 8.68 16.65 9.30
C ILE A 90 9.66 16.79 10.47
N SER A 91 10.44 15.73 10.78
CA SER A 91 11.40 15.69 11.89
C SER A 91 12.80 16.19 11.54
N GLY A 92 13.08 16.45 10.25
CA GLY A 92 14.44 16.76 9.80
C GLY A 92 15.36 15.53 9.67
N GLY A 93 14.80 14.36 9.41
CA GLY A 93 15.57 13.14 9.05
C GLY A 93 15.50 11.99 10.06
N THR A 94 14.78 12.15 11.17
CA THR A 94 14.70 11.12 12.22
C THR A 94 13.33 10.43 12.25
N VAL A 95 13.31 9.20 12.77
CA VAL A 95 12.08 8.47 13.10
C VAL A 95 12.17 7.93 14.52
N ASN A 96 11.03 7.61 15.12
CA ASN A 96 10.93 7.05 16.46
C ASN A 96 10.16 5.72 16.46
N ASP A 97 10.10 5.01 17.57
CA ASP A 97 9.36 3.75 17.67
C ASP A 97 7.87 3.91 17.35
N ARG A 98 7.31 5.07 17.64
CA ARG A 98 5.92 5.40 17.30
C ARG A 98 5.68 5.42 15.79
N THR A 99 6.68 5.89 15.00
CA THR A 99 6.64 5.84 13.52
C THR A 99 6.58 4.39 13.02
N TYR A 100 7.40 3.48 13.59
CA TYR A 100 7.38 2.06 13.25
C TYR A 100 6.05 1.40 13.62
N ARG A 101 5.46 1.76 14.77
CA ARG A 101 4.14 1.25 15.15
C ARG A 101 3.08 1.74 14.20
N GLY A 102 3.03 3.03 13.88
CA GLY A 102 2.11 3.58 12.89
C GLY A 102 2.22 2.90 11.53
N ALA A 103 3.45 2.69 11.03
CA ALA A 103 3.70 1.96 9.80
C ALA A 103 3.23 0.49 9.88
N SER A 104 3.38 -0.16 11.04
CA SER A 104 2.94 -1.54 11.24
C SER A 104 1.41 -1.63 11.31
N VAL A 105 0.76 -0.72 12.00
CA VAL A 105 -0.71 -0.70 12.13
C VAL A 105 -1.36 -0.49 10.78
N ILE A 106 -0.88 0.48 9.98
CA ILE A 106 -1.45 0.74 8.64
C ILE A 106 -1.28 -0.47 7.70
N GLU A 107 -0.15 -1.17 7.76
CA GLU A 107 0.10 -2.34 6.90
C GLU A 107 -0.68 -3.58 7.39
N LEU A 108 -0.86 -3.76 8.72
CA LEU A 108 -1.72 -4.80 9.29
C LEU A 108 -3.16 -4.62 8.83
N ILE A 109 -3.71 -3.42 9.00
CA ILE A 109 -5.08 -3.10 8.63
C ILE A 109 -5.28 -3.22 7.12
N HIS A 110 -4.36 -2.67 6.31
CA HIS A 110 -4.44 -2.84 4.87
C HIS A 110 -4.39 -4.32 4.44
N THR A 111 -3.56 -5.13 5.08
CA THR A 111 -3.50 -6.56 4.79
C THR A 111 -4.79 -7.25 5.19
N ALA A 112 -5.40 -6.86 6.32
CA ALA A 112 -6.70 -7.36 6.75
C ALA A 112 -7.79 -7.03 5.72
N THR A 113 -7.87 -5.76 5.26
CA THR A 113 -8.85 -5.37 4.23
C THR A 113 -8.67 -6.16 2.94
N LEU A 114 -7.42 -6.33 2.47
CA LEU A 114 -7.16 -7.14 1.27
C LEU A 114 -7.60 -8.60 1.41
N VAL A 115 -7.46 -9.19 2.61
CA VAL A 115 -7.91 -10.58 2.87
C VAL A 115 -9.43 -10.65 2.90
N HIS A 116 -10.11 -9.66 3.48
CA HIS A 116 -11.57 -9.56 3.47
C HIS A 116 -12.11 -9.31 2.05
N ASP A 117 -11.49 -8.41 1.29
CA ASP A 117 -11.85 -8.13 -0.11
C ASP A 117 -11.75 -9.39 -0.98
N ASP A 118 -10.69 -10.20 -0.82
CA ASP A 118 -10.55 -11.46 -1.55
C ASP A 118 -11.72 -12.42 -1.26
N VAL A 119 -12.30 -12.38 -0.06
CA VAL A 119 -13.49 -13.17 0.29
C VAL A 119 -14.77 -12.59 -0.30
N VAL A 120 -14.92 -11.26 -0.24
CA VAL A 120 -16.10 -10.53 -0.77
C VAL A 120 -16.19 -10.67 -2.27
N ASP A 121 -15.05 -10.50 -2.98
CA ASP A 121 -14.95 -10.57 -4.44
C ASP A 121 -14.81 -12.01 -4.98
N ASP A 122 -14.84 -13.02 -4.10
CA ASP A 122 -14.54 -14.44 -4.44
C ASP A 122 -13.27 -14.60 -5.29
N SER A 123 -12.27 -13.77 -5.02
CA SER A 123 -11.03 -13.68 -5.78
C SER A 123 -10.13 -14.86 -5.50
N ASN A 124 -9.77 -15.63 -6.54
CA ASN A 124 -8.89 -16.81 -6.39
C ASN A 124 -7.40 -16.48 -6.44
N LYS A 125 -7.02 -15.31 -6.96
CA LYS A 125 -5.62 -14.90 -7.11
C LYS A 125 -5.41 -13.43 -6.77
N ARG A 126 -4.28 -13.15 -6.09
CA ARG A 126 -3.79 -11.81 -5.83
C ARG A 126 -2.30 -11.71 -6.16
N ARG A 127 -1.92 -10.74 -6.98
CA ARG A 127 -0.51 -10.54 -7.42
C ARG A 127 0.14 -11.80 -8.03
N GLY A 128 -0.63 -12.59 -8.77
CA GLY A 128 -0.15 -13.83 -9.40
C GLY A 128 -0.11 -15.05 -8.48
N PHE A 129 -0.39 -14.91 -7.19
CA PHE A 129 -0.47 -16.02 -6.21
C PHE A 129 -1.91 -16.32 -5.83
N PHE A 130 -2.16 -17.52 -5.31
CA PHE A 130 -3.45 -17.85 -4.74
C PHE A 130 -3.78 -16.96 -3.53
N SER A 131 -5.02 -16.52 -3.45
CA SER A 131 -5.56 -15.79 -2.31
C SER A 131 -5.72 -16.69 -1.08
N ILE A 132 -5.95 -16.09 0.08
CA ILE A 132 -6.13 -16.84 1.35
C ILE A 132 -7.39 -17.69 1.28
N ASN A 133 -8.50 -17.13 0.78
CA ASN A 133 -9.76 -17.86 0.62
C ASN A 133 -9.64 -19.03 -0.38
N ALA A 134 -8.87 -18.91 -1.44
CA ALA A 134 -8.62 -20.00 -2.39
C ALA A 134 -7.86 -21.18 -1.75
N LEU A 135 -6.87 -20.90 -0.89
CA LEU A 135 -6.06 -21.94 -0.23
C LEU A 135 -6.71 -22.51 1.04
N TRP A 136 -7.35 -21.67 1.84
CA TRP A 136 -7.84 -22.06 3.18
C TRP A 136 -9.34 -21.85 3.36
N LYS A 137 -10.09 -21.46 2.31
CA LYS A 137 -11.53 -21.19 2.30
C LYS A 137 -11.93 -19.87 2.97
N ASN A 138 -13.11 -19.38 2.62
CA ASN A 138 -13.63 -18.06 3.03
C ASN A 138 -13.65 -17.89 4.56
N LYS A 139 -14.07 -18.92 5.31
CA LYS A 139 -14.11 -18.89 6.78
C LYS A 139 -12.72 -18.54 7.38
N ILE A 140 -11.65 -19.12 6.84
CA ILE A 140 -10.30 -18.84 7.33
C ILE A 140 -9.86 -17.44 6.88
N GLY A 141 -10.23 -16.99 5.68
CA GLY A 141 -9.98 -15.63 5.21
C GLY A 141 -10.56 -14.59 6.18
N VAL A 142 -11.82 -14.71 6.54
CA VAL A 142 -12.47 -13.81 7.51
C VAL A 142 -11.73 -13.81 8.86
N LEU A 143 -11.47 -14.98 9.44
CA LEU A 143 -10.79 -15.09 10.76
C LEU A 143 -9.35 -14.53 10.73
N VAL A 144 -8.62 -14.66 9.62
CA VAL A 144 -7.29 -14.09 9.45
C VAL A 144 -7.37 -12.57 9.34
N GLY A 145 -8.31 -12.04 8.58
CA GLY A 145 -8.55 -10.59 8.51
C GLY A 145 -8.87 -9.99 9.89
N ASP A 146 -9.77 -10.62 10.64
CA ASP A 146 -10.14 -10.21 12.01
C ASP A 146 -8.92 -10.24 12.95
N PHE A 147 -8.09 -11.28 12.85
CA PHE A 147 -6.85 -11.37 13.63
C PHE A 147 -5.90 -10.22 13.32
N LEU A 148 -5.66 -9.92 12.04
CA LEU A 148 -4.77 -8.84 11.63
C LEU A 148 -5.29 -7.47 12.07
N LEU A 149 -6.60 -7.24 11.93
CA LEU A 149 -7.27 -6.04 12.41
C LEU A 149 -7.09 -5.89 13.92
N SER A 150 -7.39 -6.93 14.70
CA SER A 150 -7.24 -6.94 16.16
C SER A 150 -5.78 -6.69 16.59
N LYS A 151 -4.80 -7.27 15.87
CA LYS A 151 -3.37 -7.00 16.11
C LYS A 151 -3.01 -5.54 15.91
N GLY A 152 -3.54 -4.91 14.85
CA GLY A 152 -3.34 -3.49 14.61
C GLY A 152 -3.92 -2.61 15.72
N LEU A 153 -5.16 -2.90 16.15
CA LEU A 153 -5.80 -2.19 17.25
C LEU A 153 -5.00 -2.31 18.56
N LEU A 154 -4.64 -3.54 18.96
CA LEU A 154 -3.88 -3.79 20.17
C LEU A 154 -2.50 -3.13 20.15
N LEU A 155 -1.80 -3.14 19.01
CA LEU A 155 -0.50 -2.48 18.88
C LEU A 155 -0.59 -0.98 19.20
N SER A 156 -1.68 -0.31 18.83
CA SER A 156 -1.90 1.10 19.16
C SER A 156 -2.34 1.29 20.63
N ILE A 157 -3.25 0.46 21.12
CA ILE A 157 -3.81 0.58 22.48
C ILE A 157 -2.74 0.31 23.55
N ASP A 158 -1.98 -0.78 23.40
CA ASP A 158 -0.96 -1.19 24.35
C ASP A 158 0.20 -0.17 24.48
N ASN A 159 0.34 0.70 23.47
CA ASN A 159 1.35 1.75 23.46
C ASN A 159 0.78 3.17 23.67
N ASN A 160 -0.51 3.30 23.98
CA ASN A 160 -1.22 4.58 24.15
C ASN A 160 -1.15 5.50 22.89
N ASP A 161 -1.03 4.93 21.70
CA ASP A 161 -1.00 5.65 20.42
C ASP A 161 -2.42 5.95 19.92
N PHE A 162 -3.32 6.50 20.78
CA PHE A 162 -4.73 6.71 20.48
C PHE A 162 -4.99 7.69 19.34
N ASP A 163 -4.14 8.68 19.15
CA ASP A 163 -4.23 9.61 18.03
C ASP A 163 -3.88 8.94 16.70
N LEU A 164 -2.88 8.07 16.65
CA LEU A 164 -2.59 7.24 15.48
C LEU A 164 -3.75 6.29 15.18
N LEU A 165 -4.29 5.65 16.22
CA LEU A 165 -5.46 4.77 16.09
C LEU A 165 -6.66 5.52 15.53
N LYS A 166 -6.93 6.76 16.00
CA LYS A 166 -8.01 7.59 15.47
C LYS A 166 -7.86 7.89 13.98
N ILE A 167 -6.66 8.25 13.53
CA ILE A 167 -6.37 8.52 12.11
C ILE A 167 -6.70 7.30 11.26
N ILE A 168 -6.25 6.12 11.68
CA ILE A 168 -6.46 4.88 10.95
C ILE A 168 -7.93 4.46 10.96
N SER A 169 -8.60 4.57 12.12
CA SER A 169 -10.02 4.19 12.24
C SER A 169 -10.92 5.04 11.33
N ILE A 170 -10.62 6.34 11.19
CA ILE A 170 -11.33 7.22 10.25
C ILE A 170 -11.10 6.73 8.82
N ALA A 171 -9.87 6.40 8.44
CA ALA A 171 -9.55 5.92 7.10
C ALA A 171 -10.28 4.60 6.77
N VAL A 172 -10.29 3.65 7.70
CA VAL A 172 -10.99 2.36 7.52
C VAL A 172 -12.50 2.56 7.35
N LYS A 173 -13.10 3.45 8.18
CA LYS A 173 -14.51 3.80 8.05
C LYS A 173 -14.80 4.38 6.66
N GLU A 174 -14.03 5.39 6.20
CA GLU A 174 -14.21 6.01 4.90
C GLU A 174 -14.03 5.00 3.76
N MET A 175 -13.03 4.10 3.84
CA MET A 175 -12.84 3.04 2.85
C MET A 175 -14.07 2.14 2.70
N SER A 176 -14.66 1.72 3.83
CA SER A 176 -15.86 0.88 3.84
C SER A 176 -17.07 1.62 3.28
N GLU A 177 -17.24 2.89 3.63
CA GLU A 177 -18.31 3.74 3.10
C GLU A 177 -18.15 3.95 1.58
N GLY A 178 -16.91 4.16 1.09
CA GLY A 178 -16.62 4.31 -0.34
C GLY A 178 -16.88 3.05 -1.14
N GLU A 179 -16.56 1.87 -0.59
CA GLU A 179 -16.87 0.58 -1.24
C GLU A 179 -18.39 0.38 -1.36
N LEU A 180 -19.13 0.62 -0.29
CA LEU A 180 -20.58 0.51 -0.31
C LEU A 180 -21.25 1.53 -1.23
N LEU A 181 -20.74 2.77 -1.27
CA LEU A 181 -21.19 3.79 -2.21
C LEU A 181 -20.98 3.36 -3.65
N GLN A 182 -19.80 2.81 -3.98
CA GLN A 182 -19.51 2.29 -5.31
C GLN A 182 -20.49 1.18 -5.69
N LEU A 183 -20.73 0.21 -4.80
CA LEU A 183 -21.66 -0.90 -5.05
C LEU A 183 -23.11 -0.41 -5.25
N GLU A 184 -23.55 0.57 -4.44
CA GLU A 184 -24.87 1.16 -4.59
C GLU A 184 -25.04 1.85 -5.95
N LYS A 185 -24.06 2.67 -6.32
CA LYS A 185 -24.11 3.46 -7.56
C LYS A 185 -23.94 2.60 -8.81
N ALA A 186 -23.10 1.58 -8.76
CA ALA A 186 -22.96 0.62 -9.85
C ALA A 186 -24.28 -0.10 -10.16
N ARG A 187 -25.07 -0.44 -9.14
CA ARG A 187 -26.39 -1.06 -9.33
C ARG A 187 -27.43 -0.13 -9.95
N LYS A 188 -27.34 1.17 -9.66
CA LYS A 188 -28.30 2.19 -10.15
C LYS A 188 -27.88 2.77 -11.50
N LEU A 189 -26.63 2.60 -11.93
CA LEU A 189 -26.04 3.20 -13.13
C LEU A 189 -26.18 4.74 -13.13
N ASP A 190 -26.07 5.37 -11.95
CA ASP A 190 -26.25 6.81 -11.75
C ASP A 190 -24.97 7.49 -11.20
N ILE A 191 -23.79 7.01 -11.62
CA ILE A 191 -22.51 7.61 -11.24
C ILE A 191 -22.31 8.91 -12.02
N THR A 192 -22.15 10.01 -11.28
CA THR A 192 -21.72 11.30 -11.81
C THR A 192 -20.24 11.51 -11.55
N GLU A 193 -19.60 12.48 -12.20
CA GLU A 193 -18.20 12.82 -11.98
C GLU A 193 -17.90 13.13 -10.51
N ASP A 194 -18.75 13.89 -9.84
CA ASP A 194 -18.60 14.20 -8.41
C ASP A 194 -18.65 12.94 -7.53
N ILE A 195 -19.56 12.02 -7.85
CA ILE A 195 -19.69 10.74 -7.14
C ILE A 195 -18.45 9.87 -7.40
N TYR A 196 -17.95 9.85 -8.63
CA TYR A 196 -16.71 9.15 -8.95
C TYR A 196 -15.53 9.67 -8.12
N TYR A 197 -15.33 11.00 -8.06
CA TYR A 197 -14.28 11.58 -7.22
C TYR A 197 -14.46 11.26 -5.75
N GLU A 198 -15.67 11.25 -5.24
CA GLU A 198 -15.93 10.87 -3.85
C GLU A 198 -15.61 9.39 -3.58
N ILE A 199 -15.98 8.48 -4.49
CA ILE A 199 -15.65 7.06 -4.38
C ILE A 199 -14.15 6.84 -4.33
N ILE A 200 -13.37 7.39 -5.28
CA ILE A 200 -11.91 7.19 -5.30
C ILE A 200 -11.21 7.89 -4.15
N ARG A 201 -11.76 9.01 -3.65
CA ARG A 201 -11.28 9.68 -2.45
C ARG A 201 -11.41 8.75 -1.24
N GLN A 202 -12.59 8.21 -1.01
CA GLN A 202 -12.88 7.35 0.13
C GLN A 202 -12.19 5.98 0.02
N LYS A 203 -12.31 5.30 -1.12
CA LYS A 203 -11.82 3.93 -1.30
C LYS A 203 -10.29 3.84 -1.35
N THR A 204 -9.63 4.79 -2.02
CA THR A 204 -8.19 4.70 -2.31
C THR A 204 -7.37 5.81 -1.65
N ALA A 205 -7.78 7.08 -1.81
CA ALA A 205 -6.97 8.20 -1.40
C ALA A 205 -6.88 8.36 0.12
N THR A 206 -7.96 8.05 0.85
CA THR A 206 -8.01 8.19 2.31
C THR A 206 -6.93 7.35 3.02
N LEU A 207 -6.60 6.16 2.52
CA LEU A 207 -5.55 5.33 3.12
C LEU A 207 -4.15 5.92 2.93
N ILE A 208 -3.86 6.54 1.78
CA ILE A 208 -2.59 7.23 1.52
C ILE A 208 -2.53 8.52 2.35
N ALA A 209 -3.66 9.24 2.47
CA ALA A 209 -3.80 10.38 3.36
C ALA A 209 -3.50 10.01 4.82
N ALA A 210 -4.02 8.88 5.28
CA ALA A 210 -3.74 8.35 6.61
C ALA A 210 -2.24 8.02 6.79
N CYS A 211 -1.56 7.43 5.80
CA CYS A 211 -0.12 7.15 5.87
C CYS A 211 0.68 8.44 6.11
N CYS A 212 0.40 9.50 5.34
CA CYS A 212 1.08 10.79 5.48
C CYS A 212 0.75 11.46 6.82
N SER A 213 -0.52 11.38 7.27
CA SER A 213 -0.93 11.88 8.59
C SER A 213 -0.22 11.15 9.73
N LEU A 214 -0.15 9.81 9.65
CA LEU A 214 0.52 8.98 10.65
C LEU A 214 2.01 9.31 10.78
N GLY A 215 2.70 9.47 9.64
CA GLY A 215 4.10 9.86 9.63
C GLY A 215 4.32 11.20 10.34
N ALA A 216 3.50 12.20 10.03
CA ALA A 216 3.58 13.52 10.68
C ALA A 216 3.20 13.46 12.17
N CYS A 217 2.10 12.80 12.51
CA CYS A 217 1.60 12.67 13.87
C CYS A 217 2.57 11.89 14.78
N ALA A 218 3.25 10.87 14.26
CA ALA A 218 4.19 10.08 15.03
C ALA A 218 5.38 10.90 15.56
N VAL A 219 5.83 11.91 14.82
CA VAL A 219 7.02 12.72 15.17
C VAL A 219 6.69 14.13 15.67
N ALA A 220 5.48 14.63 15.42
CA ALA A 220 5.06 15.98 15.80
C ALA A 220 3.54 16.03 16.11
N PRO A 221 3.06 15.31 17.14
CA PRO A 221 1.62 15.19 17.45
C PRO A 221 0.98 16.53 17.81
N GLU A 222 1.75 17.49 18.33
CA GLU A 222 1.30 18.84 18.69
C GLU A 222 1.06 19.74 17.47
N LYS A 223 1.56 19.39 16.28
CA LYS A 223 1.47 20.21 15.07
C LYS A 223 0.25 19.87 14.21
N ALA A 224 -0.96 20.05 14.75
CA ALA A 224 -2.21 19.69 14.07
C ALA A 224 -2.33 20.24 12.63
N LYS A 225 -1.91 21.51 12.40
CA LYS A 225 -1.91 22.11 11.06
C LYS A 225 -0.98 21.40 10.08
N THR A 226 0.16 20.89 10.56
CA THR A 226 1.13 20.14 9.74
C THR A 226 0.59 18.76 9.41
N ILE A 227 -0.02 18.08 10.39
CA ILE A 227 -0.67 16.78 10.20
C ILE A 227 -1.76 16.90 9.14
N GLU A 228 -2.61 17.94 9.21
CA GLU A 228 -3.67 18.16 8.22
C GLU A 228 -3.13 18.48 6.82
N LYS A 229 -2.03 19.27 6.71
CA LYS A 229 -1.36 19.49 5.41
C LYS A 229 -0.85 18.18 4.81
N MET A 230 -0.28 17.29 5.64
CA MET A 230 0.21 15.98 5.17
C MET A 230 -0.95 15.05 4.80
N ARG A 231 -2.07 15.10 5.52
CA ARG A 231 -3.30 14.42 5.15
C ARG A 231 -3.74 14.83 3.74
N LYS A 232 -3.86 16.14 3.50
CA LYS A 232 -4.27 16.67 2.19
C LYS A 232 -3.30 16.32 1.08
N PHE A 233 -2.00 16.38 1.35
CA PHE A 233 -0.96 15.94 0.41
C PHE A 233 -1.13 14.46 0.02
N GLY A 234 -1.30 13.59 1.01
CA GLY A 234 -1.52 12.16 0.76
C GLY A 234 -2.83 11.88 0.00
N GLU A 235 -3.89 12.62 0.29
CA GLU A 235 -5.18 12.54 -0.41
C GLU A 235 -5.01 12.86 -1.90
N LEU A 236 -4.34 13.97 -2.23
CA LEU A 236 -4.10 14.36 -3.62
C LEU A 236 -3.26 13.33 -4.39
N ILE A 237 -2.24 12.76 -3.75
CA ILE A 237 -1.45 11.67 -4.35
C ILE A 237 -2.33 10.43 -4.59
N GLY A 238 -3.17 10.08 -3.63
CA GLY A 238 -4.07 8.93 -3.75
C GLY A 238 -5.10 9.10 -4.85
N MET A 239 -5.67 10.30 -4.99
CA MET A 239 -6.56 10.65 -6.09
C MET A 239 -5.86 10.51 -7.45
N ALA A 240 -4.68 11.12 -7.60
CA ALA A 240 -3.91 11.06 -8.84
C ALA A 240 -3.49 9.61 -9.18
N PHE A 241 -3.17 8.80 -8.17
CA PHE A 241 -2.84 7.39 -8.34
C PHE A 241 -4.03 6.60 -8.88
N GLN A 242 -5.23 6.79 -8.31
CA GLN A 242 -6.42 6.05 -8.75
C GLN A 242 -6.85 6.47 -10.16
N ILE A 243 -6.90 7.77 -10.45
CA ILE A 243 -7.21 8.26 -11.80
C ILE A 243 -6.26 7.66 -12.84
N LYS A 244 -4.97 7.57 -12.51
CA LYS A 244 -3.98 6.95 -13.39
C LYS A 244 -4.19 5.44 -13.55
N ASP A 245 -4.56 4.73 -12.48
CA ASP A 245 -4.84 3.28 -12.54
C ASP A 245 -6.07 3.02 -13.42
N ASP A 246 -7.13 3.83 -13.27
CA ASP A 246 -8.33 3.74 -14.07
C ASP A 246 -8.06 4.04 -15.57
N LEU A 247 -7.26 5.08 -15.87
CA LEU A 247 -6.85 5.37 -17.25
C LEU A 247 -6.08 4.20 -17.89
N PHE A 248 -5.30 3.46 -17.12
CA PHE A 248 -4.57 2.30 -17.64
C PHE A 248 -5.46 1.13 -18.01
N ASP A 249 -6.64 0.99 -17.41
CA ASP A 249 -7.58 -0.09 -17.75
C ASP A 249 -8.15 0.07 -19.18
N TYR A 250 -8.11 1.29 -19.72
CA TYR A 250 -8.57 1.63 -21.07
C TYR A 250 -7.44 1.74 -22.12
N THR A 251 -6.19 1.44 -21.73
CA THR A 251 -5.07 1.50 -22.67
C THR A 251 -4.64 0.10 -23.12
N ASP A 252 -4.18 -0.01 -24.38
CA ASP A 252 -3.59 -1.25 -24.92
C ASP A 252 -2.19 -1.57 -24.35
N ALA A 253 -1.74 -0.81 -23.36
CA ALA A 253 -0.44 -1.00 -22.74
C ALA A 253 -0.41 -2.35 -22.00
N LYS A 254 0.51 -3.25 -22.38
CA LYS A 254 0.77 -4.52 -21.70
C LYS A 254 1.38 -4.26 -20.30
N ILE A 255 0.55 -3.85 -19.34
CA ILE A 255 0.98 -3.43 -17.99
C ILE A 255 1.02 -4.63 -17.01
N GLY A 256 0.91 -5.86 -17.52
CA GLY A 256 0.93 -7.07 -16.68
C GLY A 256 -0.37 -7.34 -15.91
N LYS A 257 -1.44 -6.58 -16.19
CA LYS A 257 -2.82 -6.83 -15.75
C LYS A 257 -3.71 -7.03 -16.98
N PRO A 258 -4.79 -7.83 -16.89
CA PRO A 258 -5.83 -7.84 -17.92
C PRO A 258 -6.45 -6.43 -17.98
N THR A 259 -6.69 -5.90 -19.17
CA THR A 259 -7.40 -4.63 -19.42
C THR A 259 -8.90 -4.87 -19.61
N GLY A 260 -9.73 -3.83 -19.42
CA GLY A 260 -11.19 -3.92 -19.57
C GLY A 260 -11.89 -4.65 -18.43
N ILE A 261 -11.27 -4.72 -17.25
CA ILE A 261 -11.88 -5.32 -16.05
C ILE A 261 -13.01 -4.43 -15.57
N ASP A 262 -12.83 -3.11 -15.56
CA ASP A 262 -13.84 -2.16 -15.09
C ASP A 262 -15.13 -2.26 -15.90
N ILE A 263 -15.03 -2.46 -17.22
CA ILE A 263 -16.19 -2.67 -18.10
C ILE A 263 -16.91 -3.99 -17.75
N LYS A 264 -16.16 -5.08 -17.51
CA LYS A 264 -16.74 -6.38 -17.16
C LYS A 264 -17.44 -6.37 -15.79
N GLU A 265 -16.90 -5.62 -14.85
CA GLU A 265 -17.45 -5.47 -13.50
C GLU A 265 -18.47 -4.34 -13.39
N GLN A 266 -18.85 -3.72 -14.54
CA GLN A 266 -19.78 -2.59 -14.60
C GLN A 266 -19.39 -1.41 -13.71
N LYS A 267 -18.09 -1.22 -13.50
CA LYS A 267 -17.55 -0.07 -12.79
C LYS A 267 -17.48 1.10 -13.76
N MET A 268 -18.31 2.11 -13.55
CA MET A 268 -18.22 3.37 -14.29
C MET A 268 -17.07 4.19 -13.71
N THR A 269 -15.99 4.29 -14.45
CA THR A 269 -14.80 5.09 -14.12
C THR A 269 -14.74 6.33 -15.01
N LEU A 270 -13.85 7.27 -14.68
CA LEU A 270 -13.76 8.59 -15.34
C LEU A 270 -13.73 8.54 -16.90
N PRO A 271 -13.09 7.56 -17.57
CA PRO A 271 -13.08 7.48 -19.03
C PRO A 271 -14.43 7.08 -19.67
N LEU A 272 -15.40 6.58 -18.93
CA LEU A 272 -16.75 6.24 -19.38
C LEU A 272 -17.74 7.35 -19.06
#